data_91e0017c3aa799ee23d6fae387cf1f12
#
_entry.id   91e0017c3aa799ee23d6fae387cf1f12
#
_cell.length_a   1.000
_cell.length_b   1.000
_cell.length_c   1.000
_cell.angle_alpha   90.00
_cell.angle_beta   90.00
_cell.angle_gamma   90.00
#
_symmetry.space_group_name_H-M   'P 1'
#
loop_
_entity.id
_entity.type
_entity.pdbx_description
1 polymer ?
#
loop_
_entity_poly.entity_id
_entity_poly.type
_entity_poly.pdbx_seq_one_letter_code
_entity_poly.pdbx_strand_id
1 'polypeptide(L)' 'MASGKKLGENLRRLRLKKKMSQGDLATALSVDRAYISNIENGRMNPTLSTLEKISGALGISSSELLK' A
#
# COMPACT_ATOMS: atom_id res chain seq x y z
N MET A 1 -4.21 -15.32 3.15
CA MET A 1 -4.26 -13.87 3.29
C MET A 1 -2.98 -13.36 3.94
N ALA A 2 -2.44 -12.26 3.46
CA ALA A 2 -1.17 -11.76 3.97
C ALA A 2 -1.33 -11.18 5.39
N SER A 3 -0.32 -11.41 6.25
CA SER A 3 -0.23 -10.73 7.55
C SER A 3 0.05 -9.24 7.30
N GLY A 4 -0.04 -8.41 8.34
CA GLY A 4 0.27 -6.98 8.22
C GLY A 4 1.69 -6.74 7.71
N LYS A 5 2.65 -7.55 8.17
CA LYS A 5 4.03 -7.47 7.70
C LYS A 5 4.13 -7.83 6.23
N LYS A 6 3.49 -8.92 5.82
CA LYS A 6 3.52 -9.38 4.43
C LYS A 6 2.83 -8.38 3.50
N LEU A 7 1.71 -7.83 3.95
CA LEU A 7 1.01 -6.79 3.21
C LEU A 7 1.91 -5.58 2.99
N GLY A 8 2.60 -5.14 4.04
CA GLY A 8 3.51 -4.01 3.95
C GLY A 8 4.65 -4.25 2.97
N GLU A 9 5.24 -5.44 2.99
CA GLU A 9 6.29 -5.82 2.06
C GLU A 9 5.78 -5.82 0.62
N ASN A 10 4.59 -6.37 0.41
CA ASN A 10 3.96 -6.40 -0.91
C ASN A 10 3.70 -4.98 -1.42
N LEU A 11 3.18 -4.12 -0.56
CA LEU A 11 2.90 -2.74 -0.92
C LEU A 11 4.18 -2.03 -1.35
N ARG A 12 5.23 -2.15 -0.55
CA ARG A 12 6.51 -1.51 -0.86
C ARG A 12 7.06 -1.99 -2.20
N ARG A 13 7.07 -3.31 -2.41
CA ARG A 13 7.57 -3.90 -3.64
C ARG A 13 6.81 -3.39 -4.86
N LEU A 14 5.49 -3.38 -4.79
CA LEU A 14 4.65 -2.97 -5.90
C LEU A 14 4.74 -1.47 -6.15
N ARG A 15 4.85 -0.68 -5.08
CA ARG A 15 5.05 0.76 -5.19
C ARG A 15 6.36 1.09 -5.91
N LEU A 16 7.44 0.44 -5.51
CA LEU A 16 8.75 0.64 -6.12
C LEU A 16 8.76 0.18 -7.58
N LYS A 17 8.05 -0.90 -7.87
CA LYS A 17 7.91 -1.38 -9.25
C LYS A 17 7.23 -0.33 -10.13
N LYS A 18 6.32 0.46 -9.56
CA LYS A 18 5.65 1.55 -10.27
C LYS A 18 6.44 2.85 -10.21
N LYS A 19 7.64 2.84 -9.63
CA LYS A 19 8.52 4.01 -9.51
C LYS A 19 7.88 5.16 -8.74
N MET A 20 7.10 4.81 -7.73
CA MET A 20 6.45 5.80 -6.86
C MET A 20 7.16 5.87 -5.52
N SER A 21 7.31 7.09 -4.99
CA SER A 21 7.77 7.28 -3.61
C SER A 21 6.59 7.06 -2.66
N GLN A 22 6.88 6.94 -1.35
CA GLN A 22 5.83 6.91 -0.34
C GLN A 22 4.98 8.18 -0.42
N GLY A 23 5.62 9.33 -0.64
CA GLY A 23 4.91 10.60 -0.79
C GLY A 23 4.02 10.63 -2.02
N ASP A 24 4.48 10.05 -3.13
CA ASP A 24 3.66 9.99 -4.34
C ASP A 24 2.38 9.19 -4.10
N LEU A 25 2.51 8.04 -3.45
CA LEU A 25 1.36 7.20 -3.16
C LEU A 25 0.43 7.88 -2.16
N ALA A 26 0.99 8.50 -1.13
CA ALA A 26 0.21 9.22 -0.13
C ALA A 26 -0.62 10.34 -0.78
N THR A 27 0.00 11.09 -1.69
CA THR A 27 -0.70 12.16 -2.43
C THR A 27 -1.85 11.58 -3.26
N ALA A 28 -1.59 10.47 -3.95
CA ALA A 28 -2.61 9.82 -4.79
C ALA A 28 -3.81 9.36 -3.95
N LEU A 29 -3.58 8.99 -2.69
CA LEU A 29 -4.63 8.52 -1.79
C LEU A 29 -5.20 9.61 -0.89
N SER A 30 -4.65 10.82 -0.94
CA SER A 30 -5.02 11.94 -0.06
C SER A 30 -4.83 11.59 1.42
N VAL A 31 -3.72 10.95 1.74
CA VAL A 31 -3.35 10.60 3.11
C VAL A 31 -1.93 11.10 3.39
N ASP A 32 -1.53 11.08 4.66
CA ASP A 32 -0.18 11.44 5.06
C ASP A 32 0.81 10.35 4.64
N ARG A 33 2.04 10.76 4.31
CA ARG A 33 3.11 9.83 3.99
C ARG A 33 3.35 8.85 5.15
N ALA A 34 3.21 9.31 6.39
CA ALA A 34 3.38 8.46 7.56
C ALA A 34 2.40 7.29 7.57
N TYR A 35 1.19 7.49 7.02
CA TYR A 35 0.21 6.42 6.91
C TYR A 35 0.74 5.29 6.02
N ILE A 36 1.31 5.65 4.87
CA ILE A 36 1.90 4.66 3.95
C ILE A 36 3.09 3.96 4.61
N SER A 37 3.96 4.73 5.27
CA SER A 37 5.13 4.17 5.97
C SER A 37 4.70 3.17 7.03
N ASN A 38 3.66 3.48 7.81
CA ASN A 38 3.17 2.59 8.86
C ASN A 38 2.63 1.28 8.28
N ILE A 39 1.94 1.34 7.15
CA ILE A 39 1.45 0.13 6.49
C ILE A 39 2.64 -0.71 6.00
N GLU A 40 3.61 -0.07 5.36
CA GLU A 40 4.78 -0.79 4.81
C GLU A 40 5.63 -1.44 5.91
N ASN A 41 5.64 -0.86 7.09
CA ASN A 41 6.39 -1.39 8.22
C ASN A 41 5.59 -2.37 9.08
N GLY A 42 4.38 -2.70 8.67
CA GLY A 42 3.55 -3.68 9.38
C GLY A 42 2.94 -3.15 10.67
N ARG A 43 2.97 -1.83 10.88
CA ARG A 43 2.44 -1.21 12.10
C ARG A 43 0.95 -0.91 12.04
N MET A 44 0.39 -0.95 10.84
CA MET A 44 -1.01 -0.59 10.61
C MET A 44 -1.56 -1.43 9.48
N ASN A 45 -2.79 -1.93 9.67
CA ASN A 45 -3.49 -2.64 8.61
C ASN A 45 -4.53 -1.69 8.01
N PRO A 46 -4.52 -1.49 6.69
CA PRO A 46 -5.53 -0.65 6.06
C PRO A 46 -6.88 -1.35 6.07
N THR A 47 -7.95 -0.55 5.99
CA THR A 47 -9.29 -1.08 5.80
C THR A 47 -9.42 -1.63 4.38
N LEU A 48 -10.48 -2.40 4.12
CA LEU A 48 -10.75 -2.90 2.77
C LEU A 48 -10.89 -1.74 1.78
N SER A 49 -11.58 -0.68 2.19
CA SER A 49 -11.74 0.51 1.35
C SER A 49 -10.39 1.11 0.97
N THR A 50 -9.47 1.21 1.93
CA THR A 50 -8.13 1.75 1.66
C THR A 50 -7.32 0.80 0.77
N LEU A 51 -7.46 -0.51 0.97
CA LEU A 51 -6.79 -1.50 0.10
C LEU A 51 -7.23 -1.32 -1.35
N GLU A 52 -8.52 -1.09 -1.58
CA GLU A 52 -9.04 -0.87 -2.92
C GLU A 52 -8.48 0.41 -3.53
N LYS A 53 -8.35 1.47 -2.74
CA LYS A 53 -7.77 2.73 -3.20
C LYS A 53 -6.29 2.56 -3.55
N ILE A 54 -5.55 1.84 -2.72
CA ILE A 54 -4.13 1.55 -2.97
C ILE A 54 -3.98 0.77 -4.27
N SER A 55 -4.79 -0.28 -4.45
CA SER A 55 -4.76 -1.10 -5.65
C SER A 55 -5.05 -0.27 -6.89
N GLY A 56 -6.05 0.60 -6.80
CA GLY A 56 -6.41 1.49 -7.91
C GLY A 56 -5.27 2.45 -8.26
N ALA A 57 -4.62 3.03 -7.24
CA ALA A 57 -3.51 3.95 -7.46
C ALA A 57 -2.30 3.25 -8.09
N LEU A 58 -2.10 1.97 -7.76
CA LEU A 58 -0.99 1.17 -8.31
C LEU A 58 -1.36 0.47 -9.62
N GLY A 59 -2.63 0.51 -10.02
CA GLY A 59 -3.09 -0.15 -11.25
C GLY A 59 -3.04 -1.66 -11.17
N ILE A 60 -3.28 -2.22 -9.98
CA ILE A 60 -3.26 -3.66 -9.75
C ILE A 60 -4.55 -4.10 -9.07
N SER A 61 -4.77 -5.42 -9.00
CA SER A 61 -5.90 -5.96 -8.24
C SER A 61 -5.54 -6.02 -6.76
N SER A 62 -6.55 -6.00 -5.89
CA SER A 62 -6.33 -6.13 -4.45
C SER A 62 -5.66 -7.45 -4.09
N SER A 63 -5.91 -8.51 -4.87
CA SER A 63 -5.29 -9.81 -4.64
C SER A 63 -3.77 -9.76 -4.76
N GLU A 64 -3.23 -8.86 -5.57
CA GLU A 64 -1.78 -8.69 -5.69
C GLU A 64 -1.16 -8.22 -4.37
N LEU A 65 -1.87 -7.36 -3.63
CA LEU A 65 -1.41 -6.90 -2.33
C LEU A 65 -1.51 -7.98 -1.27
N LEU A 66 -2.45 -8.89 -1.40
CA LEU A 66 -2.78 -9.87 -0.38
C LEU A 66 -2.07 -11.22 -0.56
N LYS A 67 -1.25 -11.34 -1.57
CA LYS A 67 -0.45 -12.54 -1.75
C LYS A 67 0.62 -12.62 -0.67
#